data_36ff0c1b5dd9674dae5207e01e6dcdc7
#
_entry.id   36ff0c1b5dd9674dae5207e01e6dcdc7
#
_cell.length_a   1.000
_cell.length_b   1.000
_cell.length_c   1.000
_cell.angle_alpha   90.00
_cell.angle_beta   90.00
_cell.angle_gamma   90.00
#
_symmetry.space_group_name_H-M   'P 1'
#
loop_
_entity.id
_entity.type
_entity.pdbx_description
1 polymer ?
#
loop_
_entity_poly.entity_id
_entity_poly.type
_entity_poly.pdbx_seq_one_letter_code
_entity_poly.pdbx_strand_id
1 'polypeptide(L)'
;MSFKNILAVTFTNKATEEMKMRILSQLYGIWKMLPDSHLYMKEITGKLNISEEQASRQAGIALNSLVHNYNYFRVETIDSFFQSVLRNLARELDLTANLKIGLNDSQVEEEAIDQLIDSLTTTSQLLQWLINYIFTNIDENKGWNVIGQIKSFGKNIFQDYYLSLIHI
;
A
#
# COMPACT_ATOMS: atom_id res chain seq x y z
N MET A 1 -22.25 2.69 -18.82
CA MET A 1 -21.28 2.05 -17.89
C MET A 1 -21.75 2.31 -16.47
N SER A 2 -21.81 1.31 -15.61
CA SER A 2 -22.21 1.52 -14.21
C SER A 2 -21.00 1.99 -13.42
N PHE A 3 -21.17 2.97 -12.49
CA PHE A 3 -20.08 3.39 -11.58
C PHE A 3 -19.52 2.22 -10.74
N LYS A 4 -20.29 1.15 -10.57
CA LYS A 4 -19.87 -0.08 -9.88
C LYS A 4 -18.67 -0.78 -10.52
N ASN A 5 -18.40 -0.49 -11.79
CA ASN A 5 -17.30 -1.06 -12.57
C ASN A 5 -16.13 -0.08 -12.69
N ILE A 6 -16.13 1.01 -11.91
CA ILE A 6 -15.07 2.00 -11.91
C ILE A 6 -14.28 1.87 -10.61
N LEU A 7 -12.98 1.73 -10.74
CA LEU A 7 -12.03 1.79 -9.64
C LEU A 7 -11.16 3.04 -9.83
N ALA A 8 -11.10 3.88 -8.82
CA ALA A 8 -10.16 4.99 -8.76
C ALA A 8 -9.17 4.74 -7.61
N VAL A 9 -7.88 4.92 -7.88
CA VAL A 9 -6.83 4.69 -6.88
C VAL A 9 -6.03 5.95 -6.61
N THR A 10 -5.59 6.09 -5.37
CA THR A 10 -4.79 7.21 -4.88
C THR A 10 -3.62 6.69 -4.05
N PHE A 11 -2.66 7.56 -3.72
CA PHE A 11 -1.52 7.18 -2.87
C PHE A 11 -1.82 7.31 -1.38
N THR A 12 -2.71 8.24 -0.97
CA THR A 12 -2.95 8.53 0.44
C THR A 12 -4.44 8.47 0.80
N ASN A 13 -4.74 8.17 2.04
CA ASN A 13 -6.11 8.19 2.56
C ASN A 13 -6.73 9.59 2.42
N LYS A 14 -5.96 10.65 2.67
CA LYS A 14 -6.42 12.03 2.51
C LYS A 14 -6.85 12.31 1.06
N ALA A 15 -6.03 11.92 0.07
CA ALA A 15 -6.39 12.08 -1.34
C ALA A 15 -7.63 11.25 -1.73
N THR A 16 -7.81 10.08 -1.12
CA THR A 16 -9.01 9.25 -1.30
C THR A 16 -10.26 9.98 -0.82
N GLU A 17 -10.22 10.55 0.38
CA GLU A 17 -11.34 11.30 0.95
C GLU A 17 -11.65 12.57 0.13
N GLU A 18 -10.63 13.33 -0.23
CA GLU A 18 -10.77 14.52 -1.08
C GLU A 18 -11.40 14.16 -2.44
N MET A 19 -10.98 13.07 -3.07
CA MET A 19 -11.55 12.61 -4.33
C MET A 19 -13.01 12.21 -4.18
N LYS A 20 -13.36 11.44 -3.14
CA LYS A 20 -14.75 11.08 -2.83
C LYS A 20 -15.62 12.31 -2.63
N MET A 21 -15.17 13.22 -1.80
CA MET A 21 -15.91 14.47 -1.53
C MET A 21 -16.08 15.32 -2.79
N ARG A 22 -15.04 15.40 -3.63
CA ARG A 22 -15.11 16.15 -4.89
C ARG A 22 -16.12 15.54 -5.86
N ILE A 23 -16.12 14.21 -6.02
CA ILE A 23 -17.09 13.54 -6.89
C ILE A 23 -18.52 13.78 -6.41
N LEU A 24 -18.79 13.60 -5.11
CA LEU A 24 -20.12 13.80 -4.55
C LEU A 24 -20.59 15.26 -4.65
N SER A 25 -19.71 16.21 -4.32
CA SER A 25 -20.04 17.65 -4.38
C SER A 25 -20.28 18.10 -5.82
N GLN A 26 -19.50 17.62 -6.78
CA GLN A 26 -19.71 17.97 -8.20
C GLN A 26 -20.97 17.35 -8.77
N LEU A 27 -21.29 16.10 -8.44
CA LEU A 27 -22.58 15.50 -8.84
C LEU A 27 -23.77 16.28 -8.27
N TYR A 28 -23.69 16.69 -7.01
CA TYR A 28 -24.71 17.52 -6.38
C TYR A 28 -24.82 18.90 -7.04
N GLY A 29 -23.68 19.53 -7.29
CA GLY A 29 -23.61 20.84 -7.93
C GLY A 29 -24.19 20.84 -9.36
N ILE A 30 -23.89 19.81 -10.16
CA ILE A 30 -24.45 19.63 -11.50
C ILE A 30 -25.97 19.39 -11.41
N TRP A 31 -26.40 18.54 -10.48
CA TRP A 31 -27.85 18.30 -10.28
C TRP A 31 -28.61 19.55 -9.90
N LYS A 32 -28.04 20.40 -9.05
CA LYS A 32 -28.64 21.67 -8.59
C LYS A 32 -28.29 22.88 -9.46
N MET A 33 -27.54 22.68 -10.54
CA MET A 33 -27.04 23.74 -11.44
C MET A 33 -26.30 24.86 -10.69
N LEU A 34 -25.45 24.48 -9.73
CA LEU A 34 -24.70 25.43 -8.93
C LEU A 34 -23.52 26.03 -9.71
N PRO A 35 -23.16 27.32 -9.49
CA PRO A 35 -22.07 28.00 -10.19
C PRO A 35 -20.74 27.27 -10.12
N ASP A 36 -20.39 26.70 -8.96
CA ASP A 36 -19.14 26.02 -8.70
C ASP A 36 -18.92 24.75 -9.53
N SER A 37 -20.02 24.20 -10.11
CA SER A 37 -19.97 23.00 -10.95
C SER A 37 -20.14 23.31 -12.43
N HIS A 38 -20.17 24.60 -12.82
CA HIS A 38 -20.43 25.01 -14.19
C HIS A 38 -19.35 24.51 -15.18
N LEU A 39 -18.08 24.46 -14.78
CA LEU A 39 -17.00 23.91 -15.62
C LEU A 39 -17.22 22.44 -15.93
N TYR A 40 -17.57 21.63 -14.95
CA TYR A 40 -17.88 20.20 -15.14
C TYR A 40 -19.16 20.00 -15.95
N MET A 41 -20.18 20.84 -15.73
CA MET A 41 -21.39 20.83 -16.52
C MET A 41 -21.08 21.02 -18.02
N LYS A 42 -20.31 22.04 -18.34
CA LYS A 42 -19.88 22.36 -19.70
C LYS A 42 -19.07 21.21 -20.34
N GLU A 43 -18.15 20.60 -19.58
CA GLU A 43 -17.37 19.46 -20.08
C GLU A 43 -18.26 18.24 -20.39
N ILE A 44 -19.18 17.93 -19.49
CA ILE A 44 -20.07 16.77 -19.63
C ILE A 44 -21.02 16.98 -20.81
N THR A 45 -21.66 18.13 -20.90
CA THR A 45 -22.57 18.45 -22.00
C THR A 45 -21.85 18.44 -23.35
N GLY A 46 -20.63 18.97 -23.41
CA GLY A 46 -19.81 18.96 -24.63
C GLY A 46 -19.35 17.56 -25.04
N LYS A 47 -18.87 16.75 -24.08
CA LYS A 47 -18.38 15.38 -24.35
C LYS A 47 -19.48 14.39 -24.70
N LEU A 48 -20.65 14.51 -24.06
CA LEU A 48 -21.75 13.58 -24.23
C LEU A 48 -22.79 14.08 -25.25
N ASN A 49 -22.66 15.32 -25.75
CA ASN A 49 -23.60 15.97 -26.65
C ASN A 49 -25.05 15.95 -26.13
N ILE A 50 -25.23 16.32 -24.86
CA ILE A 50 -26.50 16.37 -24.15
C ILE A 50 -26.80 17.77 -23.66
N SER A 51 -28.08 18.08 -23.38
CA SER A 51 -28.45 19.38 -22.79
C SER A 51 -28.07 19.47 -21.31
N GLU A 52 -27.96 20.69 -20.76
CA GLU A 52 -27.70 20.93 -19.35
C GLU A 52 -28.77 20.31 -18.46
N GLU A 53 -30.04 20.37 -18.88
CA GLU A 53 -31.17 19.75 -18.18
C GLU A 53 -31.03 18.22 -18.10
N GLN A 54 -30.60 17.60 -19.22
CA GLN A 54 -30.33 16.16 -19.26
C GLN A 54 -29.15 15.80 -18.35
N ALA A 55 -28.07 16.57 -18.39
CA ALA A 55 -26.92 16.40 -17.53
C ALA A 55 -27.28 16.53 -16.05
N SER A 56 -28.06 17.56 -15.68
CA SER A 56 -28.56 17.76 -14.31
C SER A 56 -29.40 16.56 -13.84
N ARG A 57 -30.34 16.10 -14.64
CA ARG A 57 -31.16 14.93 -14.31
C ARG A 57 -30.34 13.67 -14.12
N GLN A 58 -29.39 13.42 -15.01
CA GLN A 58 -28.50 12.25 -14.92
C GLN A 58 -27.57 12.33 -13.70
N ALA A 59 -27.05 13.50 -13.37
CA ALA A 59 -26.25 13.70 -12.17
C ALA A 59 -27.03 13.41 -10.88
N GLY A 60 -28.31 13.82 -10.80
CA GLY A 60 -29.18 13.51 -9.68
C GLY A 60 -29.43 11.99 -9.54
N ILE A 61 -29.69 11.30 -10.64
CA ILE A 61 -29.85 9.83 -10.66
C ILE A 61 -28.55 9.14 -10.24
N ALA A 62 -27.42 9.59 -10.76
CA ALA A 62 -26.11 9.03 -10.45
C ALA A 62 -25.78 9.22 -8.96
N LEU A 63 -25.99 10.41 -8.42
CA LEU A 63 -25.75 10.72 -7.00
C LEU A 63 -26.62 9.85 -6.09
N ASN A 64 -27.93 9.77 -6.39
CA ASN A 64 -28.84 8.93 -5.62
C ASN A 64 -28.43 7.45 -5.66
N SER A 65 -28.11 6.94 -6.82
CA SER A 65 -27.62 5.56 -6.99
C SER A 65 -26.33 5.30 -6.24
N LEU A 66 -25.40 6.27 -6.24
CA LEU A 66 -24.12 6.18 -5.58
C LEU A 66 -24.26 6.17 -4.07
N VAL A 67 -25.11 7.03 -3.50
CA VAL A 67 -25.37 7.09 -2.06
C VAL A 67 -26.03 5.80 -1.56
N HIS A 68 -27.02 5.27 -2.29
CA HIS A 68 -27.70 4.03 -1.90
C HIS A 68 -26.84 2.77 -2.09
N ASN A 69 -25.81 2.83 -2.92
CA ASN A 69 -24.91 1.72 -3.19
C ASN A 69 -23.46 2.11 -2.88
N TYR A 70 -23.23 2.83 -1.79
CA TYR A 70 -21.94 3.41 -1.44
C TYR A 70 -20.80 2.37 -1.36
N ASN A 71 -21.11 1.14 -0.97
CA ASN A 71 -20.16 0.03 -0.91
C ASN A 71 -19.50 -0.30 -2.29
N TYR A 72 -20.14 0.09 -3.37
CA TYR A 72 -19.60 -0.08 -4.73
C TYR A 72 -18.89 1.17 -5.25
N PHE A 73 -18.83 2.24 -4.45
CA PHE A 73 -18.09 3.45 -4.77
C PHE A 73 -16.61 3.25 -4.43
N ARG A 74 -15.89 2.62 -5.36
CA ARG A 74 -14.51 2.21 -5.16
C ARG A 74 -13.54 3.33 -5.49
N VAL A 75 -13.27 4.17 -4.51
CA VAL A 75 -12.14 5.09 -4.46
C VAL A 75 -11.31 4.68 -3.26
N GLU A 76 -10.11 4.19 -3.48
CA GLU A 76 -9.28 3.59 -2.43
C GLU A 76 -7.80 3.85 -2.68
N THR A 77 -6.95 3.60 -1.68
CA THR A 77 -5.51 3.68 -1.88
C THR A 77 -5.01 2.48 -2.67
N ILE A 78 -3.87 2.64 -3.36
CA ILE A 78 -3.20 1.55 -4.07
C ILE A 78 -2.96 0.37 -3.13
N ASP A 79 -2.48 0.64 -1.92
CA ASP A 79 -2.22 -0.41 -0.91
C ASP A 79 -3.50 -1.16 -0.52
N SER A 80 -4.60 -0.44 -0.29
CA SER A 80 -5.91 -1.06 0.03
C SER A 80 -6.40 -1.96 -1.10
N PHE A 81 -6.20 -1.53 -2.35
CA PHE A 81 -6.55 -2.33 -3.52
C PHE A 81 -5.74 -3.63 -3.56
N PHE A 82 -4.40 -3.54 -3.46
CA PHE A 82 -3.56 -4.74 -3.47
C PHE A 82 -3.83 -5.67 -2.28
N GLN A 83 -4.07 -5.13 -1.08
CA GLN A 83 -4.48 -5.94 0.06
C GLN A 83 -5.79 -6.70 -0.21
N SER A 84 -6.76 -6.05 -0.86
CA SER A 84 -8.02 -6.69 -1.24
C SER A 84 -7.79 -7.82 -2.25
N VAL A 85 -6.94 -7.59 -3.25
CA VAL A 85 -6.58 -8.61 -4.25
C VAL A 85 -5.88 -9.80 -3.58
N LEU A 86 -4.88 -9.55 -2.73
CA LEU A 86 -4.15 -10.59 -2.00
C LEU A 86 -5.06 -11.42 -1.11
N ARG A 87 -6.00 -10.80 -0.38
CA ARG A 87 -6.99 -11.54 0.44
C ARG A 87 -7.88 -12.45 -0.40
N ASN A 88 -8.29 -11.99 -1.57
CA ASN A 88 -9.13 -12.79 -2.46
C ASN A 88 -8.36 -13.98 -3.05
N LEU A 89 -7.06 -13.80 -3.32
CA LEU A 89 -6.18 -14.82 -3.85
C LEU A 89 -5.47 -15.65 -2.77
N ALA A 90 -5.66 -15.33 -1.48
CA ALA A 90 -4.95 -15.97 -0.38
C ALA A 90 -5.04 -17.50 -0.41
N ARG A 91 -6.21 -18.06 -0.78
CA ARG A 91 -6.41 -19.50 -0.90
C ARG A 91 -5.63 -20.14 -2.05
N GLU A 92 -5.49 -19.40 -3.16
CA GLU A 92 -4.76 -19.88 -4.34
C GLU A 92 -3.25 -19.77 -4.15
N LEU A 93 -2.82 -18.89 -3.25
CA LEU A 93 -1.41 -18.63 -2.93
C LEU A 93 -0.93 -19.38 -1.68
N ASP A 94 -1.74 -20.28 -1.11
CA ASP A 94 -1.46 -20.99 0.15
C ASP A 94 -1.13 -20.05 1.33
N LEU A 95 -1.70 -18.85 1.30
CA LEU A 95 -1.51 -17.84 2.35
C LEU A 95 -2.59 -17.97 3.43
N THR A 96 -2.24 -17.62 4.65
CA THR A 96 -3.21 -17.61 5.76
C THR A 96 -4.28 -16.54 5.55
N ALA A 97 -5.53 -16.82 5.93
CA ALA A 97 -6.68 -15.91 5.78
C ALA A 97 -6.48 -14.55 6.50
N ASN A 98 -5.60 -14.48 7.49
CA ASN A 98 -5.25 -13.29 8.26
C ASN A 98 -3.94 -12.64 7.79
N LEU A 99 -3.70 -12.61 6.47
CA LEU A 99 -2.52 -11.97 5.92
C LEU A 99 -2.46 -10.50 6.38
N LYS A 100 -1.50 -10.19 7.23
CA LYS A 100 -1.13 -8.83 7.58
C LYS A 100 0.10 -8.47 6.76
N ILE A 101 -0.01 -7.46 5.93
CA ILE A 101 1.17 -6.88 5.28
C ILE A 101 1.88 -6.05 6.35
N GLY A 102 3.03 -6.53 6.82
CA GLY A 102 3.89 -5.78 7.72
C GLY A 102 4.63 -4.71 6.93
N LEU A 103 4.48 -3.45 7.33
CA LEU A 103 5.26 -2.33 6.76
C LEU A 103 6.56 -2.10 7.53
N ASN A 104 6.88 -2.96 8.50
CA ASN A 104 8.04 -2.82 9.37
C ASN A 104 9.11 -3.84 9.02
N ASP A 105 9.69 -3.68 7.85
CA ASP A 105 10.74 -4.56 7.32
C ASP A 105 11.91 -4.70 8.32
N SER A 106 12.28 -3.60 8.99
CA SER A 106 13.36 -3.61 10.00
C SER A 106 13.09 -4.55 11.16
N GLN A 107 11.84 -4.71 11.61
CA GLN A 107 11.51 -5.63 12.70
C GLN A 107 11.62 -7.08 12.23
N VAL A 108 11.14 -7.38 11.02
CA VAL A 108 11.22 -8.72 10.42
C VAL A 108 12.69 -9.12 10.22
N GLU A 109 13.52 -8.19 9.76
CA GLU A 109 14.96 -8.39 9.59
C GLU A 109 15.65 -8.68 10.91
N GLU A 110 15.35 -7.91 11.98
CA GLU A 110 15.89 -8.12 13.30
C GLU A 110 15.48 -9.48 13.89
N GLU A 111 14.21 -9.85 13.77
CA GLU A 111 13.69 -11.14 14.22
C GLU A 111 14.33 -12.31 13.45
N ALA A 112 14.53 -12.15 12.13
CA ALA A 112 15.19 -13.17 11.32
C ALA A 112 16.66 -13.38 11.74
N ILE A 113 17.39 -12.31 12.06
CA ILE A 113 18.77 -12.39 12.54
C ILE A 113 18.81 -13.03 13.93
N ASP A 114 17.90 -12.67 14.84
CA ASP A 114 17.81 -13.29 16.16
C ASP A 114 17.53 -14.79 16.06
N GLN A 115 16.58 -15.20 15.20
CA GLN A 115 16.30 -16.62 14.94
C GLN A 115 17.50 -17.36 14.34
N LEU A 116 18.24 -16.71 13.44
CA LEU A 116 19.47 -17.29 12.88
C LEU A 116 20.50 -17.54 13.96
N ILE A 117 20.73 -16.56 14.83
CA ILE A 117 21.69 -16.66 15.95
C ILE A 117 21.26 -17.76 16.94
N ASP A 118 19.99 -17.81 17.30
CA ASP A 118 19.42 -18.81 18.22
C ASP A 118 19.47 -20.23 17.64
N SER A 119 19.45 -20.37 16.33
CA SER A 119 19.58 -21.66 15.64
C SER A 119 20.99 -22.23 15.60
N LEU A 120 22.00 -21.44 15.96
CA LEU A 120 23.40 -21.85 15.89
C LEU A 120 23.71 -22.92 16.95
N THR A 121 24.30 -24.03 16.52
CA THR A 121 24.77 -25.12 17.39
C THR A 121 26.26 -25.05 17.57
N THR A 122 26.79 -25.68 18.62
CA THR A 122 28.24 -25.72 18.93
C THR A 122 29.08 -26.33 17.79
N THR A 123 28.47 -27.10 16.92
CA THR A 123 29.11 -27.70 15.75
C THR A 123 29.01 -26.82 14.50
N SER A 124 28.28 -25.71 14.57
CA SER A 124 28.12 -24.79 13.46
C SER A 124 29.42 -24.04 13.14
N GLN A 125 29.86 -24.13 11.88
CA GLN A 125 31.02 -23.37 11.41
C GLN A 125 30.79 -21.85 11.53
N LEU A 126 29.54 -21.41 11.36
CA LEU A 126 29.16 -20.01 11.52
C LEU A 126 29.33 -19.52 12.97
N LEU A 127 28.99 -20.36 13.96
CA LEU A 127 29.21 -20.01 15.37
C LEU A 127 30.71 -19.87 15.68
N GLN A 128 31.55 -20.78 15.20
CA GLN A 128 32.99 -20.68 15.39
C GLN A 128 33.56 -19.41 14.75
N TRP A 129 33.08 -19.08 13.58
CA TRP A 129 33.50 -17.85 12.89
C TRP A 129 33.07 -16.60 13.65
N LEU A 130 31.84 -16.58 14.21
CA LEU A 130 31.32 -15.51 15.02
C LEU A 130 32.15 -15.31 16.31
N ILE A 131 32.47 -16.42 16.98
CA ILE A 131 33.30 -16.40 18.20
C ILE A 131 34.70 -15.84 17.91
N ASN A 132 35.35 -16.29 16.83
CA ASN A 132 36.64 -15.78 16.44
C ASN A 132 36.58 -14.28 16.10
N TYR A 133 35.55 -13.81 15.47
CA TYR A 133 35.36 -12.39 15.20
C TYR A 133 35.17 -11.57 16.47
N ILE A 134 34.46 -12.09 17.47
CA ILE A 134 34.32 -11.47 18.79
C ILE A 134 35.68 -11.34 19.48
N PHE A 135 36.50 -12.41 19.50
CA PHE A 135 37.82 -12.38 20.11
C PHE A 135 38.74 -11.38 19.40
N THR A 136 38.74 -11.36 18.07
CA THR A 136 39.52 -10.37 17.30
C THR A 136 39.13 -8.94 17.66
N ASN A 137 37.85 -8.64 17.80
CA ASN A 137 37.37 -7.31 18.19
C ASN A 137 37.79 -6.93 19.61
N ILE A 138 37.79 -7.89 20.55
CA ILE A 138 38.25 -7.68 21.92
C ILE A 138 39.76 -7.38 21.94
N ASP A 139 40.55 -8.15 21.21
CA ASP A 139 42.01 -7.98 21.15
C ASP A 139 42.37 -6.63 20.49
N GLU A 140 41.57 -6.14 19.57
CA GLU A 140 41.75 -4.84 18.92
C GLU A 140 41.14 -3.67 19.71
N ASN A 141 40.66 -3.88 20.95
CA ASN A 141 39.93 -2.89 21.74
C ASN A 141 38.71 -2.28 21.04
N LYS A 142 38.10 -3.00 20.13
CA LYS A 142 36.84 -2.64 19.49
C LYS A 142 35.66 -3.10 20.35
N GLY A 143 34.52 -2.45 20.20
CA GLY A 143 33.31 -2.81 20.96
C GLY A 143 32.91 -4.27 20.70
N TRP A 144 32.51 -4.98 21.76
CA TRP A 144 32.11 -6.40 21.73
C TRP A 144 30.66 -6.61 21.25
N ASN A 145 29.91 -5.54 20.96
CA ASN A 145 28.50 -5.63 20.49
C ASN A 145 28.41 -6.07 19.02
N VAL A 146 28.85 -7.29 18.77
CA VAL A 146 28.87 -7.89 17.43
C VAL A 146 27.46 -8.14 16.89
N ILE A 147 26.51 -8.51 17.77
CA ILE A 147 25.11 -8.73 17.37
C ILE A 147 24.50 -7.45 16.80
N GLY A 148 24.73 -6.31 17.43
CA GLY A 148 24.28 -5.02 16.94
C GLY A 148 24.88 -4.65 15.58
N GLN A 149 26.16 -5.01 15.36
CA GLN A 149 26.83 -4.81 14.07
C GLN A 149 26.25 -5.71 12.98
N ILE A 150 25.96 -6.98 13.29
CA ILE A 150 25.33 -7.93 12.37
C ILE A 150 23.92 -7.44 11.98
N LYS A 151 23.12 -7.00 12.96
CA LYS A 151 21.80 -6.44 12.72
C LYS A 151 21.86 -5.19 11.82
N SER A 152 22.83 -4.31 12.10
CA SER A 152 23.05 -3.12 11.27
C SER A 152 23.50 -3.46 9.84
N PHE A 153 24.33 -4.47 9.69
CA PHE A 153 24.75 -4.96 8.37
C PHE A 153 23.61 -5.64 7.62
N GLY A 154 22.78 -6.45 8.32
CA GLY A 154 21.60 -7.08 7.75
C GLY A 154 20.65 -6.08 7.12
N LYS A 155 20.39 -4.96 7.79
CA LYS A 155 19.56 -3.86 7.24
C LYS A 155 20.06 -3.33 5.88
N ASN A 156 21.35 -3.34 5.66
CA ASN A 156 21.92 -2.88 4.38
C ASN A 156 21.75 -3.91 3.25
N ILE A 157 21.71 -5.21 3.56
CA ILE A 157 21.56 -6.27 2.55
C ILE A 157 20.15 -6.21 1.91
N PHE A 158 19.13 -5.84 2.68
CA PHE A 158 17.75 -5.77 2.22
C PHE A 158 17.39 -4.41 1.56
N GLN A 159 18.36 -3.51 1.40
CA GLN A 159 18.11 -2.29 0.61
C GLN A 159 18.01 -2.63 -0.89
N ASP A 160 17.14 -1.89 -1.59
CA ASP A 160 16.85 -2.09 -3.01
C ASP A 160 18.11 -2.22 -3.88
N TYR A 161 19.17 -1.52 -3.53
CA TYR A 161 20.45 -1.58 -4.24
C TYR A 161 21.06 -2.99 -4.21
N TYR A 162 21.07 -3.65 -3.05
CA TYR A 162 21.63 -5.02 -2.93
C TYR A 162 20.70 -6.07 -3.50
N LEU A 163 19.39 -5.90 -3.34
CA LEU A 163 18.40 -6.81 -3.94
C LEU A 163 18.46 -6.78 -5.46
N SER A 164 18.74 -5.63 -6.06
CA SER A 164 18.93 -5.51 -7.50
C SER A 164 20.18 -6.24 -8.02
N LEU A 165 21.22 -6.43 -7.19
CA LEU A 165 22.44 -7.16 -7.54
C LEU A 165 22.30 -8.68 -7.41
N ILE A 166 21.35 -9.16 -6.59
CA ILE A 166 21.11 -10.59 -6.38
C ILE A 166 20.23 -11.19 -7.49
N HIS A 167 19.46 -10.36 -8.19
CA HIS A 167 18.53 -10.75 -9.25
C HIS A 167 19.10 -10.64 -10.68
N ILE A 168 20.42 -10.54 -10.84
CA ILE A 168 21.09 -10.60 -12.16
C ILE A 168 21.52 -12.02 -12.49
#